data_eede2e02a567848fe246bd1db3cc9a01
#
_entry.id   eede2e02a567848fe246bd1db3cc9a01
#
_cell.length_a   1.000
_cell.length_b   1.000
_cell.length_c   1.000
_cell.angle_alpha   90.00
_cell.angle_beta   90.00
_cell.angle_gamma   90.00
#
_symmetry.space_group_name_H-M   'P 1'
#
loop_
_entity.id
_entity.type
_entity.pdbx_description
1 polymer ?
#
loop_
_entity_poly.entity_id
_entity_poly.type
_entity_poly.pdbx_seq_one_letter_code
_entity_poly.pdbx_strand_id
1 'polypeptide(L)'
;PYRGVDFTAFTEYNYHHRDADKDDPTYGIRWKGQAGELGYSLAYMRTFNPDPIMNPSTGAVPQAFGVTNAQSYKGEPVNGTLGDWIYPQINAFGVTGNYYVPAIDAVISAEGVFIPKKPYNYGALNSSLPGWGGVREKDTISSMIRIDKNLDFQDTLGTNRPSLSSLQIFDTWLTNFKESDEVVEFASFAHRKHEHTTYVTWFVLLNFLGDTINPSFVVGVDASNGGGFMIPAVDFAFGDDWRLKLEADLFWDTASKSPSATDSNGVHSNLLGVSEHETAMFGWFHGSDQFVARLTRQF
;
A
#
# COMPACT_ATOMS: atom_id res chain seq x y z
N PRO A 1 18.76 1.51 0.06
CA PRO A 1 19.52 0.59 0.89
C PRO A 1 19.42 1.04 2.34
N TYR A 2 18.91 0.15 3.19
CA TYR A 2 18.79 0.37 4.63
C TYR A 2 20.19 0.44 5.25
N ARG A 3 20.75 1.64 5.32
CA ARG A 3 22.04 1.84 5.96
C ARG A 3 21.84 1.77 7.47
N GLY A 4 22.30 0.66 8.07
CA GLY A 4 22.54 0.57 9.51
C GLY A 4 21.42 -0.01 10.35
N VAL A 5 20.38 -0.58 9.79
CA VAL A 5 19.41 -1.37 10.55
C VAL A 5 19.83 -2.83 10.48
N ASP A 6 20.28 -3.34 11.60
CA ASP A 6 20.47 -4.77 11.77
C ASP A 6 19.11 -5.42 12.03
N PHE A 7 18.50 -5.96 10.97
CA PHE A 7 17.25 -6.68 11.07
C PHE A 7 17.36 -7.96 11.90
N THR A 8 18.57 -8.44 12.19
CA THR A 8 18.76 -9.61 13.04
C THR A 8 18.32 -9.34 14.48
N ALA A 9 18.41 -8.10 14.97
CA ALA A 9 17.87 -7.72 16.26
C ALA A 9 16.33 -7.84 16.35
N PHE A 10 15.65 -7.92 15.21
CA PHE A 10 14.21 -8.06 15.09
C PHE A 10 13.77 -9.47 14.69
N THR A 11 14.65 -10.30 14.10
CA THR A 11 14.22 -11.47 13.35
C THR A 11 14.25 -12.78 14.11
N GLU A 12 15.02 -12.91 15.15
CA GLU A 12 15.18 -14.20 15.81
C GLU A 12 14.03 -14.57 16.74
N TYR A 13 13.31 -13.56 17.29
CA TYR A 13 12.26 -13.76 18.29
C TYR A 13 11.05 -12.84 18.09
N ASN A 14 11.03 -12.06 17.02
CA ASN A 14 10.09 -10.96 16.86
C ASN A 14 8.90 -11.32 15.97
N TYR A 15 8.88 -12.53 15.42
CA TYR A 15 7.80 -13.00 14.59
C TYR A 15 6.80 -13.78 15.45
N HIS A 16 6.00 -13.07 16.24
CA HIS A 16 4.83 -13.65 16.85
C HIS A 16 3.74 -13.81 15.78
N HIS A 17 3.78 -14.94 15.11
CA HIS A 17 2.55 -15.53 14.67
C HIS A 17 1.90 -16.06 15.96
N ARG A 18 0.71 -15.58 16.29
CA ARG A 18 -0.17 -16.47 17.04
C ARG A 18 -0.34 -17.67 16.14
N ASP A 19 0.27 -18.76 16.52
CA ASP A 19 0.06 -20.02 15.81
C ASP A 19 -1.44 -20.17 15.68
N ALA A 20 -1.91 -20.32 14.44
CA ALA A 20 -3.32 -20.48 14.15
C ALA A 20 -3.80 -21.72 14.91
N ASP A 21 -4.30 -21.49 16.09
CA ASP A 21 -4.88 -22.54 16.87
C ASP A 21 -6.40 -22.55 16.68
N LYS A 22 -7.08 -23.50 17.30
CA LYS A 22 -8.55 -23.62 17.24
C LYS A 22 -9.27 -22.38 17.78
N ASP A 23 -8.61 -21.54 18.57
CA ASP A 23 -9.18 -20.40 19.24
C ASP A 23 -9.04 -19.10 18.42
N ASP A 24 -8.23 -19.13 17.34
CA ASP A 24 -7.99 -18.02 16.41
C ASP A 24 -8.42 -18.32 14.95
N PRO A 25 -9.66 -18.73 14.70
CA PRO A 25 -10.08 -19.12 13.36
C PRO A 25 -10.16 -17.91 12.42
N THR A 26 -9.69 -18.10 11.19
CA THR A 26 -10.03 -17.20 10.07
C THR A 26 -11.26 -17.74 9.37
N TYR A 27 -12.28 -16.91 9.20
CA TYR A 27 -13.49 -17.27 8.49
C TYR A 27 -14.13 -16.05 7.84
N GLY A 28 -14.97 -16.30 6.85
CA GLY A 28 -15.71 -15.25 6.19
C GLY A 28 -16.91 -15.76 5.45
N ILE A 29 -17.78 -14.84 5.11
CA ILE A 29 -18.96 -15.07 4.27
C ILE A 29 -19.05 -13.97 3.24
N ARG A 30 -19.41 -14.34 2.02
CA ARG A 30 -19.68 -13.40 0.93
C ARG A 30 -20.99 -13.75 0.28
N TRP A 31 -21.85 -12.75 0.15
CA TRP A 31 -23.06 -12.82 -0.65
C TRP A 31 -22.86 -12.00 -1.93
N LYS A 32 -23.23 -12.57 -3.07
CA LYS A 32 -23.19 -11.92 -4.38
C LYS A 32 -24.60 -11.86 -4.94
N GLY A 33 -24.92 -10.76 -5.59
CA GLY A 33 -26.21 -10.56 -6.24
C GLY A 33 -26.09 -9.71 -7.48
N GLN A 34 -27.19 -9.65 -8.21
CA GLN A 34 -27.36 -8.79 -9.39
C GLN A 34 -28.74 -8.12 -9.31
N ALA A 35 -28.78 -6.83 -9.57
CA ALA A 35 -30.01 -6.05 -9.65
C ALA A 35 -30.02 -5.27 -10.98
N GLY A 36 -30.71 -5.80 -12.00
CA GLY A 36 -30.59 -5.32 -13.37
C GLY A 36 -29.14 -5.53 -13.86
N GLU A 37 -28.50 -4.44 -14.29
CA GLU A 37 -27.10 -4.46 -14.74
C GLU A 37 -26.08 -4.24 -13.60
N LEU A 38 -26.55 -3.90 -12.40
CA LEU A 38 -25.70 -3.72 -11.23
C LEU A 38 -25.33 -5.08 -10.63
N GLY A 39 -24.07 -5.48 -10.76
CA GLY A 39 -23.48 -6.57 -10.00
C GLY A 39 -23.01 -6.05 -8.64
N TYR A 40 -23.29 -6.76 -7.54
CA TYR A 40 -22.86 -6.35 -6.23
C TYR A 40 -22.45 -7.52 -5.33
N SER A 41 -21.65 -7.24 -4.28
CA SER A 41 -21.44 -8.20 -3.21
C SER A 41 -21.32 -7.53 -1.86
N LEU A 42 -21.69 -8.29 -0.82
CA LEU A 42 -21.47 -7.97 0.58
C LEU A 42 -20.61 -9.06 1.18
N ALA A 43 -19.65 -8.69 1.99
CA ALA A 43 -18.72 -9.62 2.60
C ALA A 43 -18.47 -9.27 4.07
N TYR A 44 -18.24 -10.30 4.86
CA TYR A 44 -17.67 -10.20 6.20
C TYR A 44 -16.51 -11.18 6.30
N MET A 45 -15.42 -10.76 6.93
CA MET A 45 -14.26 -11.59 7.16
C MET A 45 -13.66 -11.28 8.53
N ARG A 46 -13.39 -12.33 9.29
CA ARG A 46 -12.51 -12.30 10.44
C ARG A 46 -11.18 -12.94 10.05
N THR A 47 -10.11 -12.18 10.14
CA THR A 47 -8.78 -12.61 9.69
C THR A 47 -7.70 -11.88 10.47
N PHE A 48 -6.46 -12.31 10.31
CA PHE A 48 -5.32 -11.56 10.79
C PHE A 48 -5.12 -10.27 9.96
N ASN A 49 -4.72 -9.19 10.63
CA ASN A 49 -4.33 -7.96 9.93
C ASN A 49 -3.17 -8.28 8.98
N PRO A 50 -3.28 -8.01 7.68
CA PRO A 50 -2.18 -8.27 6.75
C PRO A 50 -0.96 -7.37 7.00
N ASP A 51 -1.20 -6.20 7.58
CA ASP A 51 -0.13 -5.26 7.93
C ASP A 51 0.39 -5.61 9.34
N PRO A 52 1.68 -5.96 9.49
CA PRO A 52 2.24 -6.20 10.80
C PRO A 52 2.23 -4.92 11.64
N ILE A 53 2.05 -5.09 12.93
CA ILE A 53 2.28 -4.02 13.90
C ILE A 53 3.45 -4.39 14.81
N MET A 54 4.16 -3.39 15.27
CA MET A 54 5.19 -3.54 16.28
C MET A 54 4.53 -3.53 17.66
N ASN A 55 4.68 -4.61 18.42
CA ASN A 55 4.37 -4.66 19.84
C ASN A 55 5.65 -4.26 20.61
N PRO A 56 5.77 -3.01 21.09
CA PRO A 56 7.05 -2.49 21.56
C PRO A 56 7.46 -3.10 22.89
N SER A 57 8.75 -3.37 23.03
CA SER A 57 9.34 -3.67 24.35
C SER A 57 9.28 -2.46 25.26
N THR A 58 9.04 -2.68 26.53
CA THR A 58 9.09 -1.67 27.60
C THR A 58 10.44 -1.64 28.32
N GLY A 59 11.41 -2.39 27.78
CA GLY A 59 12.74 -2.54 28.38
C GLY A 59 13.68 -1.35 28.19
N ALA A 60 14.91 -1.52 28.66
CA ALA A 60 15.93 -0.46 28.65
C ALA A 60 16.38 -0.03 27.24
N VAL A 61 16.31 -0.94 26.26
CA VAL A 61 16.81 -0.65 24.91
C VAL A 61 15.94 0.39 24.20
N PRO A 62 14.60 0.25 24.08
CA PRO A 62 13.78 1.33 23.56
C PRO A 62 13.92 2.64 24.33
N GLN A 63 14.08 2.58 25.67
CA GLN A 63 14.30 3.78 26.50
C GLN A 63 15.58 4.51 26.12
N ALA A 64 16.66 3.80 25.79
CA ALA A 64 17.92 4.40 25.33
C ALA A 64 17.76 5.16 24.00
N PHE A 65 16.72 4.86 23.22
CA PHE A 65 16.36 5.57 22.00
C PHE A 65 15.24 6.62 22.21
N GLY A 66 14.96 6.98 23.46
CA GLY A 66 13.99 8.03 23.80
C GLY A 66 12.53 7.57 23.90
N VAL A 67 12.27 6.27 23.85
CA VAL A 67 10.91 5.71 24.02
C VAL A 67 10.62 5.54 25.51
N THR A 68 10.07 6.54 26.16
CA THR A 68 9.87 6.54 27.62
C THR A 68 8.55 5.95 28.10
N ASN A 69 7.56 5.83 27.22
CA ASN A 69 6.19 5.45 27.58
C ASN A 69 5.63 4.33 26.69
N ALA A 70 6.48 3.41 26.23
CA ALA A 70 6.04 2.26 25.45
C ALA A 70 5.05 1.39 26.23
N GLN A 71 4.00 0.94 25.57
CA GLN A 71 3.02 0.01 26.14
C GLN A 71 2.85 -1.17 25.19
N SER A 72 2.90 -2.39 25.72
CA SER A 72 2.60 -3.57 24.94
C SER A 72 1.12 -3.59 24.55
N TYR A 73 0.84 -4.10 23.36
CA TYR A 73 -0.52 -4.19 22.84
C TYR A 73 -1.35 -5.16 23.66
N LYS A 74 -2.43 -4.64 24.28
CA LYS A 74 -3.37 -5.42 25.11
C LYS A 74 -2.71 -6.29 26.21
N GLY A 75 -1.53 -5.88 26.68
CA GLY A 75 -0.78 -6.66 27.68
C GLY A 75 -0.12 -7.90 27.12
N GLU A 76 -0.03 -8.06 25.81
CA GLU A 76 0.67 -9.19 25.19
C GLU A 76 2.16 -9.20 25.60
N PRO A 77 2.70 -10.38 25.90
CA PRO A 77 4.12 -10.49 26.23
C PRO A 77 5.00 -10.10 25.06
N VAL A 78 6.15 -9.50 25.36
CA VAL A 78 7.15 -9.10 24.38
C VAL A 78 8.43 -9.85 24.67
N ASN A 79 8.95 -10.60 23.70
CA ASN A 79 10.16 -11.39 23.82
C ASN A 79 11.37 -10.69 23.19
N GLY A 80 11.16 -9.90 22.14
CA GLY A 80 12.22 -9.17 21.45
C GLY A 80 12.75 -7.99 22.25
N THR A 81 14.05 -7.73 22.13
CA THR A 81 14.73 -6.64 22.83
C THR A 81 14.13 -5.26 22.51
N LEU A 82 13.73 -5.02 21.26
CA LEU A 82 13.08 -3.80 20.79
C LEU A 82 11.55 -3.94 20.73
N GLY A 83 11.05 -5.14 20.50
CA GLY A 83 9.64 -5.43 20.34
C GLY A 83 9.42 -6.68 19.52
N ASP A 84 8.16 -7.05 19.34
CA ASP A 84 7.73 -8.18 18.53
C ASP A 84 6.85 -7.72 17.38
N TRP A 85 7.02 -8.32 16.20
CA TRP A 85 6.07 -8.18 15.12
C TRP A 85 4.86 -9.07 15.37
N ILE A 86 3.68 -8.51 15.37
CA ILE A 86 2.43 -9.25 15.58
C ILE A 86 1.41 -8.93 14.49
N TYR A 87 0.50 -9.88 14.26
CA TYR A 87 -0.60 -9.80 13.30
C TYR A 87 -1.94 -9.98 14.04
N PRO A 88 -2.49 -8.94 14.68
CA PRO A 88 -3.73 -9.05 15.42
C PRO A 88 -4.91 -9.43 14.53
N GLN A 89 -5.87 -10.14 15.08
CA GLN A 89 -7.11 -10.43 14.38
C GLN A 89 -7.97 -9.17 14.23
N ILE A 90 -8.52 -8.99 13.04
CA ILE A 90 -9.44 -7.92 12.66
C ILE A 90 -10.75 -8.49 12.11
N ASN A 91 -11.80 -7.67 12.16
CA ASN A 91 -13.04 -7.90 11.46
C ASN A 91 -13.11 -6.92 10.27
N ALA A 92 -13.43 -7.41 9.09
CA ALA A 92 -13.58 -6.60 7.90
C ALA A 92 -14.97 -6.79 7.29
N PHE A 93 -15.63 -5.68 6.96
CA PHE A 93 -16.92 -5.64 6.29
C PHE A 93 -16.73 -5.01 4.92
N GLY A 94 -17.01 -5.76 3.87
CA GLY A 94 -16.78 -5.33 2.49
C GLY A 94 -18.08 -5.17 1.70
N VAL A 95 -18.09 -4.19 0.81
CA VAL A 95 -19.11 -4.00 -0.21
C VAL A 95 -18.44 -3.75 -1.55
N THR A 96 -18.97 -4.36 -2.60
CA THR A 96 -18.53 -4.09 -3.98
C THR A 96 -19.71 -3.87 -4.89
N GLY A 97 -19.53 -3.03 -5.90
CA GLY A 97 -20.51 -2.82 -6.96
C GLY A 97 -19.82 -2.56 -8.29
N ASN A 98 -20.41 -3.04 -9.37
CA ASN A 98 -19.98 -2.72 -10.73
C ASN A 98 -21.19 -2.50 -11.62
N TYR A 99 -21.09 -1.51 -12.49
CA TYR A 99 -22.17 -1.11 -13.38
C TYR A 99 -21.61 -0.60 -14.71
N TYR A 100 -22.20 -1.05 -15.81
CA TYR A 100 -21.91 -0.47 -17.12
C TYR A 100 -22.78 0.80 -17.33
N VAL A 101 -22.13 1.91 -17.67
CA VAL A 101 -22.76 3.21 -17.92
C VAL A 101 -22.80 3.48 -19.42
N PRO A 102 -23.95 3.23 -20.12
CA PRO A 102 -24.02 3.37 -21.57
C PRO A 102 -23.72 4.79 -22.08
N ALA A 103 -24.07 5.81 -21.29
CA ALA A 103 -23.89 7.21 -21.69
C ALA A 103 -22.41 7.61 -21.92
N ILE A 104 -21.49 6.93 -21.27
CA ILE A 104 -20.04 7.20 -21.40
C ILE A 104 -19.28 5.99 -21.93
N ASP A 105 -20.01 4.90 -22.24
CA ASP A 105 -19.44 3.62 -22.69
C ASP A 105 -18.30 3.15 -21.79
N ALA A 106 -18.56 3.00 -20.50
CA ALA A 106 -17.57 2.64 -19.49
C ALA A 106 -18.18 1.75 -18.39
N VAL A 107 -17.35 0.91 -17.78
CA VAL A 107 -17.70 0.18 -16.57
C VAL A 107 -17.16 0.95 -15.36
N ILE A 108 -18.05 1.27 -14.44
CA ILE A 108 -17.68 1.84 -13.16
C ILE A 108 -17.74 0.73 -12.10
N SER A 109 -16.67 0.55 -11.36
CA SER A 109 -16.59 -0.34 -10.21
C SER A 109 -16.28 0.46 -8.95
N ALA A 110 -16.94 0.11 -7.85
CA ALA A 110 -16.66 0.68 -6.54
C ALA A 110 -16.53 -0.42 -5.50
N GLU A 111 -15.59 -0.25 -4.60
CA GLU A 111 -15.37 -1.15 -3.47
C GLU A 111 -15.21 -0.32 -2.19
N GLY A 112 -15.70 -0.87 -1.09
CA GLY A 112 -15.53 -0.30 0.23
C GLY A 112 -15.29 -1.39 1.26
N VAL A 113 -14.36 -1.16 2.18
CA VAL A 113 -14.07 -2.05 3.30
C VAL A 113 -14.02 -1.23 4.58
N PHE A 114 -14.83 -1.62 5.56
CA PHE A 114 -14.81 -1.06 6.90
C PHE A 114 -14.14 -2.03 7.86
N ILE A 115 -13.10 -1.58 8.55
CA ILE A 115 -12.36 -2.34 9.57
C ILE A 115 -12.46 -1.58 10.89
N PRO A 116 -13.37 -1.98 11.78
CA PRO A 116 -13.46 -1.39 13.11
C PRO A 116 -12.22 -1.72 13.92
N LYS A 117 -11.71 -0.74 14.65
CA LYS A 117 -10.59 -0.89 15.57
C LYS A 117 -9.35 -1.54 14.92
N LYS A 118 -9.03 -1.15 13.68
CA LYS A 118 -7.78 -1.57 13.05
C LYS A 118 -6.60 -1.05 13.89
N PRO A 119 -5.65 -1.91 14.27
CA PRO A 119 -4.50 -1.51 15.07
C PRO A 119 -3.45 -0.79 14.20
N TYR A 120 -2.88 0.28 14.75
CA TYR A 120 -1.79 1.08 14.19
C TYR A 120 -0.76 1.37 15.25
N ASN A 121 0.50 1.43 14.88
CA ASN A 121 1.52 1.96 15.76
C ASN A 121 1.41 3.48 15.89
N TYR A 122 1.91 4.04 16.96
CA TYR A 122 1.96 5.50 17.18
C TYR A 122 3.28 5.94 17.81
N GLY A 123 3.50 7.25 17.88
CA GLY A 123 4.72 7.84 18.43
C GLY A 123 5.69 8.26 17.33
N ALA A 124 5.21 8.99 16.34
CA ALA A 124 6.00 9.45 15.22
C ALA A 124 7.02 10.53 15.57
N LEU A 125 6.68 11.40 16.56
CA LEU A 125 7.35 12.70 16.70
C LEU A 125 8.40 12.77 17.82
N ASN A 126 8.42 11.84 18.77
CA ASN A 126 9.15 12.02 20.02
C ASN A 126 10.23 10.99 20.31
N SER A 127 10.60 10.16 19.35
CA SER A 127 11.66 9.17 19.57
C SER A 127 12.47 8.91 18.31
N SER A 128 13.68 8.39 18.51
CA SER A 128 14.50 7.86 17.41
C SER A 128 13.93 6.59 16.80
N LEU A 129 12.84 6.08 17.35
CA LEU A 129 12.11 4.89 16.88
C LEU A 129 10.64 5.26 16.64
N PRO A 130 10.29 5.80 15.48
CA PRO A 130 8.90 6.09 15.15
C PRO A 130 8.02 4.84 15.23
N GLY A 131 6.87 4.96 15.93
CA GLY A 131 5.95 3.85 16.11
C GLY A 131 6.15 3.00 17.38
N TRP A 132 7.22 3.23 18.14
CA TRP A 132 7.45 2.53 19.41
C TRP A 132 6.67 3.08 20.60
N GLY A 133 5.81 4.06 20.43
CA GLY A 133 4.93 4.54 21.49
C GLY A 133 3.90 3.50 21.96
N GLY A 134 3.58 2.53 21.11
CA GLY A 134 2.56 1.51 21.36
C GLY A 134 1.62 1.34 20.17
N VAL A 135 0.42 0.86 20.44
CA VAL A 135 -0.61 0.60 19.42
C VAL A 135 -1.89 1.34 19.75
N ARG A 136 -2.48 2.01 18.77
CA ARG A 136 -3.79 2.64 18.82
C ARG A 136 -4.73 1.98 17.85
N GLU A 137 -5.97 1.78 18.25
CA GLU A 137 -7.02 1.27 17.38
C GLU A 137 -7.77 2.43 16.73
N LYS A 138 -7.96 2.38 15.41
CA LYS A 138 -8.73 3.34 14.62
C LYS A 138 -9.71 2.61 13.74
N ASP A 139 -10.94 3.11 13.66
CA ASP A 139 -11.87 2.64 12.64
C ASP A 139 -11.38 3.14 11.29
N THR A 140 -11.27 2.22 10.35
CA THR A 140 -10.66 2.48 9.04
C THR A 140 -11.65 2.13 7.94
N ILE A 141 -11.81 3.04 6.98
CA ILE A 141 -12.57 2.80 5.75
C ILE A 141 -11.58 2.86 4.59
N SER A 142 -11.46 1.76 3.86
CA SER A 142 -10.73 1.73 2.59
C SER A 142 -11.73 1.67 1.44
N SER A 143 -11.54 2.50 0.44
CA SER A 143 -12.43 2.57 -0.72
C SER A 143 -11.64 2.60 -2.02
N MET A 144 -12.26 2.11 -3.09
CA MET A 144 -11.73 2.18 -4.45
C MET A 144 -12.87 2.52 -5.41
N ILE A 145 -12.59 3.43 -6.34
CA ILE A 145 -13.42 3.67 -7.52
C ILE A 145 -12.55 3.41 -8.74
N ARG A 146 -13.08 2.63 -9.69
CA ARG A 146 -12.42 2.31 -10.95
C ARG A 146 -13.35 2.59 -12.12
N ILE A 147 -12.80 3.20 -13.16
CA ILE A 147 -13.48 3.48 -14.43
C ILE A 147 -12.69 2.81 -15.53
N ASP A 148 -13.26 1.76 -16.12
CA ASP A 148 -12.71 1.04 -17.26
C ASP A 148 -13.40 1.48 -18.53
N LYS A 149 -12.64 1.96 -19.49
CA LYS A 149 -13.15 2.41 -20.79
C LYS A 149 -12.23 1.98 -21.91
N ASN A 150 -12.82 1.52 -22.99
CA ASN A 150 -12.13 1.35 -24.26
C ASN A 150 -12.08 2.69 -25.00
N LEU A 151 -10.87 3.21 -25.24
CA LEU A 151 -10.63 4.46 -25.97
C LEU A 151 -10.38 4.14 -27.44
N ASP A 152 -11.15 4.75 -28.33
CA ASP A 152 -10.97 4.57 -29.75
C ASP A 152 -9.87 5.51 -30.27
N PHE A 153 -8.73 4.94 -30.58
CA PHE A 153 -7.59 5.61 -31.18
C PHE A 153 -7.28 5.12 -32.61
N GLN A 154 -8.23 4.38 -33.24
CA GLN A 154 -8.01 3.81 -34.58
C GLN A 154 -7.78 4.90 -35.60
N ASP A 155 -8.60 5.93 -35.63
CA ASP A 155 -8.48 7.05 -36.60
C ASP A 155 -7.38 8.05 -36.24
N THR A 156 -7.01 8.19 -34.96
CA THR A 156 -6.07 9.22 -34.51
C THR A 156 -4.64 8.72 -34.38
N LEU A 157 -4.43 7.51 -33.89
CA LEU A 157 -3.12 6.90 -33.67
C LEU A 157 -2.87 5.69 -34.56
N GLY A 158 -3.90 5.14 -35.23
CA GLY A 158 -3.79 3.95 -36.06
C GLY A 158 -3.72 2.63 -35.26
N THR A 159 -4.37 2.59 -34.08
CA THR A 159 -4.50 1.34 -33.33
C THR A 159 -5.36 0.34 -34.07
N ASN A 160 -5.12 -0.97 -33.90
CA ASN A 160 -5.90 -2.00 -34.59
C ASN A 160 -7.33 -2.12 -34.08
N ARG A 161 -7.55 -1.76 -32.83
CA ARG A 161 -8.81 -1.88 -32.11
C ARG A 161 -8.84 -0.85 -30.95
N PRO A 162 -10.01 -0.62 -30.35
CA PRO A 162 -10.09 0.23 -29.17
C PRO A 162 -9.13 -0.26 -28.05
N SER A 163 -8.53 0.70 -27.39
CA SER A 163 -7.46 0.50 -26.40
C SER A 163 -8.02 0.56 -24.99
N LEU A 164 -7.74 -0.46 -24.18
CA LEU A 164 -8.20 -0.49 -22.80
C LEU A 164 -7.52 0.60 -21.98
N SER A 165 -8.31 1.39 -21.29
CA SER A 165 -7.85 2.37 -20.30
C SER A 165 -8.60 2.19 -18.98
N SER A 166 -7.90 2.35 -17.87
CA SER A 166 -8.48 2.27 -16.53
C SER A 166 -7.93 3.38 -15.66
N LEU A 167 -8.83 4.13 -15.04
CA LEU A 167 -8.53 5.10 -13.99
C LEU A 167 -9.02 4.52 -12.66
N GLN A 168 -8.16 4.55 -11.63
CA GLN A 168 -8.48 4.04 -10.32
C GLN A 168 -8.11 5.06 -9.25
N ILE A 169 -8.97 5.23 -8.28
CA ILE A 169 -8.77 6.08 -7.10
C ILE A 169 -8.97 5.20 -5.89
N PHE A 170 -7.94 5.11 -5.06
CA PHE A 170 -7.96 4.41 -3.78
C PHE A 170 -7.87 5.43 -2.67
N ASP A 171 -8.67 5.27 -1.63
CA ASP A 171 -8.59 6.10 -0.44
C ASP A 171 -8.69 5.24 0.83
N THR A 172 -7.85 5.53 1.79
CA THR A 172 -7.93 4.97 3.14
C THR A 172 -8.16 6.11 4.11
N TRP A 173 -9.34 6.12 4.73
CA TRP A 173 -9.78 7.09 5.70
C TRP A 173 -9.70 6.52 7.11
N LEU A 174 -8.94 7.17 7.99
CA LEU A 174 -8.91 6.90 9.41
C LEU A 174 -9.97 7.80 10.08
N THR A 175 -11.07 7.21 10.53
CA THR A 175 -12.11 7.99 11.18
C THR A 175 -11.65 8.48 12.56
N ASN A 176 -12.13 9.65 12.97
CA ASN A 176 -11.72 10.30 14.23
C ASN A 176 -10.20 10.50 14.35
N PHE A 177 -9.54 10.76 13.23
CA PHE A 177 -8.11 11.05 13.17
C PHE A 177 -7.81 12.39 13.85
N LYS A 178 -6.66 12.44 14.54
CA LYS A 178 -6.04 13.66 15.04
C LYS A 178 -4.55 13.58 14.80
N GLU A 179 -3.93 14.67 14.40
CA GLU A 179 -2.47 14.76 14.24
C GLU A 179 -1.72 14.36 15.53
N SER A 180 -2.29 14.69 16.69
CA SER A 180 -1.75 14.32 18.00
C SER A 180 -1.82 12.82 18.31
N ASP A 181 -2.48 12.03 17.48
CA ASP A 181 -2.48 10.57 17.62
C ASP A 181 -1.16 9.97 17.14
N GLU A 182 -0.39 10.71 16.33
CA GLU A 182 0.94 10.31 15.82
C GLU A 182 0.97 8.90 15.21
N VAL A 183 -0.10 8.55 14.50
CA VAL A 183 -0.26 7.21 13.92
C VAL A 183 0.74 6.98 12.78
N VAL A 184 1.37 5.82 12.78
CA VAL A 184 2.28 5.37 11.73
C VAL A 184 1.88 4.02 11.18
N GLU A 185 2.32 3.71 9.97
CA GLU A 185 2.14 2.41 9.33
C GLU A 185 3.50 1.76 9.07
N PHE A 186 3.76 0.65 9.77
CA PHE A 186 5.05 -0.03 9.65
C PHE A 186 5.27 -0.67 8.29
N ALA A 187 4.22 -1.22 7.68
CA ALA A 187 4.30 -1.77 6.34
C ALA A 187 4.76 -0.74 5.28
N SER A 188 4.56 0.55 5.56
CA SER A 188 5.07 1.68 4.79
C SER A 188 6.29 2.34 5.47
N PHE A 189 7.16 1.53 6.06
CA PHE A 189 8.42 1.97 6.68
C PHE A 189 8.26 2.99 7.82
N ALA A 190 7.27 2.76 8.68
CA ALA A 190 6.91 3.65 9.77
C ALA A 190 6.50 5.07 9.31
N HIS A 191 5.93 5.16 8.12
CA HIS A 191 5.41 6.39 7.57
C HIS A 191 4.25 6.92 8.42
N ARG A 192 4.24 8.22 8.67
CA ARG A 192 3.15 8.88 9.37
C ARG A 192 1.87 8.84 8.54
N LYS A 193 0.77 8.43 9.17
CA LYS A 193 -0.54 8.41 8.51
C LYS A 193 -1.19 9.78 8.54
N HIS A 194 -1.90 10.10 7.49
CA HIS A 194 -2.85 11.19 7.42
C HIS A 194 -4.27 10.68 7.66
N GLU A 195 -5.22 11.58 7.85
CA GLU A 195 -6.64 11.23 7.94
C GLU A 195 -7.10 10.49 6.69
N HIS A 196 -6.67 10.97 5.52
CA HIS A 196 -6.88 10.34 4.21
C HIS A 196 -5.53 10.01 3.57
N THR A 197 -5.42 8.80 3.04
CA THR A 197 -4.28 8.39 2.20
C THR A 197 -4.84 7.97 0.85
N THR A 198 -4.62 8.82 -0.15
CA THR A 198 -5.24 8.69 -1.48
C THR A 198 -4.18 8.38 -2.53
N TYR A 199 -4.41 7.31 -3.29
CA TYR A 199 -3.63 6.93 -4.46
C TYR A 199 -4.48 7.02 -5.71
N VAL A 200 -3.90 7.56 -6.78
CA VAL A 200 -4.53 7.60 -8.10
C VAL A 200 -3.66 6.83 -9.07
N THR A 201 -4.23 5.90 -9.81
CA THR A 201 -3.55 5.16 -10.86
C THR A 201 -4.30 5.28 -12.17
N TRP A 202 -3.55 5.37 -13.26
CA TRP A 202 -4.11 5.31 -14.60
C TRP A 202 -3.22 4.46 -15.48
N PHE A 203 -3.85 3.65 -16.36
CA PHE A 203 -3.14 2.94 -17.39
C PHE A 203 -3.88 2.94 -18.72
N VAL A 204 -3.11 2.75 -19.80
CA VAL A 204 -3.62 2.52 -21.14
C VAL A 204 -2.78 1.43 -21.84
N LEU A 205 -3.47 0.56 -22.55
CA LEU A 205 -2.86 -0.51 -23.33
C LEU A 205 -3.19 -0.27 -24.82
N LEU A 206 -2.18 0.07 -25.60
CA LEU A 206 -2.30 0.30 -27.02
C LEU A 206 -1.95 -0.97 -27.82
N ASN A 207 -2.35 -1.01 -29.10
CA ASN A 207 -2.15 -2.17 -29.94
C ASN A 207 -1.99 -1.74 -31.41
N PHE A 208 -0.91 -2.18 -32.06
CA PHE A 208 -0.56 -1.80 -33.41
C PHE A 208 -0.12 -3.03 -34.25
N LEU A 209 -0.20 -2.90 -35.56
CA LEU A 209 0.31 -3.86 -36.54
C LEU A 209 -0.16 -5.30 -36.29
N GLY A 210 -1.47 -5.50 -36.11
CA GLY A 210 -2.03 -6.81 -35.84
C GLY A 210 -1.60 -7.38 -34.48
N ASP A 211 -1.53 -6.52 -33.47
CA ASP A 211 -1.11 -6.84 -32.10
C ASP A 211 0.35 -7.33 -31.98
N THR A 212 1.19 -6.99 -32.95
CA THR A 212 2.63 -7.31 -32.89
C THR A 212 3.43 -6.25 -32.14
N ILE A 213 2.91 -5.04 -31.99
CA ILE A 213 3.50 -3.95 -31.19
C ILE A 213 2.45 -3.44 -30.22
N ASN A 214 2.70 -3.63 -28.93
CA ASN A 214 1.75 -3.31 -27.87
C ASN A 214 2.37 -2.37 -26.84
N PRO A 215 2.34 -1.05 -27.07
CA PRO A 215 2.73 -0.08 -26.06
C PRO A 215 1.77 -0.07 -24.88
N SER A 216 2.31 0.12 -23.69
CA SER A 216 1.53 0.34 -22.48
C SER A 216 2.10 1.48 -21.68
N PHE A 217 1.26 2.15 -20.96
CA PHE A 217 1.64 3.21 -20.05
C PHE A 217 0.87 3.05 -18.74
N VAL A 218 1.58 3.03 -17.64
CA VAL A 218 1.01 3.00 -16.28
C VAL A 218 1.59 4.17 -15.51
N VAL A 219 0.76 4.88 -14.78
CA VAL A 219 1.18 5.91 -13.84
C VAL A 219 0.42 5.77 -12.55
N GLY A 220 1.10 5.99 -11.43
CA GLY A 220 0.51 6.02 -10.11
C GLY A 220 1.05 7.20 -9.31
N VAL A 221 0.17 7.86 -8.57
CA VAL A 221 0.49 9.04 -7.76
C VAL A 221 -0.05 8.85 -6.35
N ASP A 222 0.80 9.07 -5.36
CA ASP A 222 0.39 9.28 -3.98
C ASP A 222 -0.05 10.73 -3.82
N ALA A 223 -1.36 10.97 -3.86
CA ALA A 223 -1.93 12.31 -3.80
C ALA A 223 -1.86 12.92 -2.39
N SER A 224 -1.70 12.10 -1.36
CA SER A 224 -1.64 12.55 0.04
C SER A 224 -0.24 12.95 0.46
N ASN A 225 0.79 12.23 -0.02
CA ASN A 225 2.17 12.43 0.43
C ASN A 225 3.08 12.99 -0.68
N GLY A 226 2.61 13.05 -1.92
CA GLY A 226 3.44 13.31 -3.09
C GLY A 226 4.26 12.08 -3.48
N GLY A 227 4.87 12.10 -4.63
CA GLY A 227 5.57 10.95 -5.13
C GLY A 227 4.71 10.05 -6.00
N GLY A 228 5.36 9.13 -6.69
CA GLY A 228 4.66 8.23 -7.59
C GLY A 228 5.61 7.45 -8.47
N PHE A 229 5.03 6.81 -9.45
CA PHE A 229 5.76 6.05 -10.45
C PHE A 229 5.12 6.19 -11.84
N MET A 230 5.91 6.00 -12.89
CA MET A 230 5.39 5.73 -14.22
C MET A 230 6.20 4.61 -14.90
N ILE A 231 5.47 3.78 -15.65
CA ILE A 231 6.01 2.60 -16.30
C ILE A 231 5.58 2.59 -17.77
N PRO A 232 6.29 3.32 -18.66
CA PRO A 232 6.14 3.13 -20.08
C PRO A 232 6.77 1.80 -20.51
N ALA A 233 6.07 1.03 -21.32
CA ALA A 233 6.58 -0.23 -21.86
C ALA A 233 6.10 -0.45 -23.29
N VAL A 234 6.83 -1.31 -24.01
CA VAL A 234 6.43 -1.80 -25.33
C VAL A 234 6.70 -3.30 -25.40
N ASP A 235 5.66 -4.07 -25.73
CA ASP A 235 5.75 -5.47 -26.01
C ASP A 235 5.75 -5.71 -27.52
N PHE A 236 6.79 -6.41 -28.02
CA PHE A 236 6.92 -6.84 -29.40
C PHE A 236 6.65 -8.34 -29.51
N ALA A 237 5.80 -8.71 -30.46
CA ALA A 237 5.55 -10.11 -30.81
C ALA A 237 6.23 -10.44 -32.14
N PHE A 238 7.06 -11.48 -32.17
CA PHE A 238 7.74 -11.98 -33.39
C PHE A 238 7.27 -13.40 -33.64
N GLY A 239 6.32 -13.53 -34.60
CA GLY A 239 5.61 -14.79 -34.81
C GLY A 239 4.87 -15.27 -33.56
N ASP A 240 4.75 -16.58 -33.44
CA ASP A 240 3.99 -17.21 -32.33
C ASP A 240 4.86 -17.47 -31.10
N ASP A 241 6.19 -17.53 -31.26
CA ASP A 241 7.10 -18.05 -30.26
C ASP A 241 7.83 -16.98 -29.44
N TRP A 242 8.11 -15.81 -30.01
CA TRP A 242 8.98 -14.85 -29.38
C TRP A 242 8.25 -13.58 -28.93
N ARG A 243 8.59 -13.11 -27.74
CA ARG A 243 8.15 -11.83 -27.18
C ARG A 243 9.35 -11.05 -26.64
N LEU A 244 9.44 -9.78 -26.97
CA LEU A 244 10.41 -8.85 -26.38
C LEU A 244 9.62 -7.73 -25.69
N LYS A 245 9.79 -7.59 -24.40
CA LYS A 245 9.29 -6.44 -23.62
C LYS A 245 10.46 -5.51 -23.29
N LEU A 246 10.27 -4.22 -23.58
CA LEU A 246 11.11 -3.14 -23.11
C LEU A 246 10.27 -2.28 -22.17
N GLU A 247 10.82 -1.97 -21.00
CA GLU A 247 10.10 -1.26 -19.94
C GLU A 247 11.05 -0.32 -19.21
N ALA A 248 10.56 0.85 -18.79
CA ALA A 248 11.28 1.73 -17.89
C ALA A 248 10.43 1.95 -16.65
N ASP A 249 10.99 1.65 -15.47
CA ASP A 249 10.35 1.93 -14.18
C ASP A 249 10.96 3.22 -13.63
N LEU A 250 10.17 4.29 -13.57
CA LEU A 250 10.59 5.61 -13.16
C LEU A 250 9.84 5.99 -11.89
N PHE A 251 10.57 6.40 -10.85
CA PHE A 251 10.02 6.75 -9.56
C PHE A 251 10.37 8.19 -9.21
N TRP A 252 9.43 8.90 -8.63
CA TRP A 252 9.67 10.27 -8.15
C TRP A 252 9.12 10.47 -6.75
N ASP A 253 9.66 11.47 -6.09
CA ASP A 253 9.26 11.96 -4.80
C ASP A 253 9.15 13.48 -4.85
N THR A 254 8.01 14.01 -4.45
CA THR A 254 7.76 15.45 -4.40
C THR A 254 7.58 15.96 -2.97
N ALA A 255 7.65 15.07 -1.99
CA ALA A 255 7.39 15.41 -0.61
C ALA A 255 8.48 16.31 -0.01
N SER A 256 8.04 17.19 0.84
CA SER A 256 8.93 17.91 1.75
C SER A 256 9.51 16.95 2.78
N LYS A 257 10.64 17.33 3.38
CA LYS A 257 11.26 16.57 4.46
C LYS A 257 10.27 16.33 5.59
N SER A 258 10.17 15.09 6.06
CA SER A 258 9.32 14.76 7.19
C SER A 258 9.82 15.41 8.47
N PRO A 259 9.03 16.25 9.14
CA PRO A 259 9.38 16.77 10.46
C PRO A 259 9.39 15.67 11.53
N SER A 260 8.80 14.51 11.24
CA SER A 260 8.67 13.39 12.19
C SER A 260 9.99 12.64 12.45
N ALA A 261 11.00 12.87 11.64
CA ALA A 261 12.31 12.25 11.81
C ALA A 261 13.30 13.11 12.60
N THR A 262 12.88 14.24 13.16
CA THR A 262 13.76 15.16 13.87
C THR A 262 13.60 14.96 15.38
N ASP A 263 14.70 14.66 16.07
CA ASP A 263 14.72 14.59 17.52
C ASP A 263 14.60 15.99 18.16
N SER A 264 14.49 16.05 19.51
CA SER A 264 14.40 17.30 20.26
C SER A 264 15.60 18.25 20.08
N ASN A 265 16.69 17.78 19.46
CA ASN A 265 17.91 18.54 19.19
C ASN A 265 18.01 18.95 17.70
N GLY A 266 17.00 18.67 16.90
CA GLY A 266 16.99 18.96 15.47
C GLY A 266 17.80 17.96 14.64
N VAL A 267 18.18 16.83 15.21
CA VAL A 267 18.90 15.76 14.50
C VAL A 267 17.89 14.80 13.87
N HIS A 268 17.99 14.62 12.56
CA HIS A 268 17.20 13.62 11.86
C HIS A 268 17.65 12.21 12.26
N SER A 269 16.76 11.46 12.88
CA SER A 269 17.04 10.08 13.26
C SER A 269 16.67 9.15 12.12
N ASN A 270 17.66 8.59 11.46
CA ASN A 270 17.48 7.58 10.40
C ASN A 270 17.69 6.16 10.90
N LEU A 271 17.45 5.88 12.18
CA LEU A 271 17.72 4.56 12.73
C LEU A 271 16.95 3.44 12.03
N LEU A 272 15.74 3.75 11.54
CA LEU A 272 14.93 2.83 10.75
C LEU A 272 14.99 3.14 9.25
N GLY A 273 15.91 4.01 8.81
CA GLY A 273 15.89 4.51 7.44
C GLY A 273 14.57 5.22 7.11
N VAL A 274 13.87 5.75 8.13
CA VAL A 274 12.72 6.61 7.90
C VAL A 274 13.22 7.75 7.06
N SER A 275 12.72 7.81 5.86
CA SER A 275 13.13 8.73 4.83
C SER A 275 13.03 10.16 5.35
N GLU A 276 13.94 11.02 4.92
CA GLU A 276 13.79 12.46 5.07
C GLU A 276 12.54 12.99 4.33
N HIS A 277 11.86 12.10 3.60
CA HIS A 277 10.70 12.35 2.76
C HIS A 277 9.45 11.76 3.41
N GLU A 278 8.34 12.48 3.33
CA GLU A 278 7.05 12.02 3.84
C GLU A 278 6.35 11.01 2.94
N THR A 279 6.97 10.64 1.83
CA THR A 279 6.36 9.70 0.90
C THR A 279 6.37 8.29 1.44
N ALA A 280 5.18 7.71 1.52
CA ALA A 280 5.01 6.28 1.65
C ALA A 280 5.66 5.58 0.44
N MET A 281 5.59 4.32 0.38
CA MET A 281 6.09 3.34 -0.58
C MET A 281 6.90 3.84 -1.79
N PHE A 282 6.38 4.77 -2.60
CA PHE A 282 7.05 5.19 -3.85
C PHE A 282 8.25 6.12 -3.64
N GLY A 283 8.24 6.97 -2.62
CA GLY A 283 9.38 7.81 -2.29
C GLY A 283 10.61 7.02 -1.86
N TRP A 284 10.43 5.80 -1.35
CA TRP A 284 11.52 4.89 -1.02
C TRP A 284 12.27 4.38 -2.24
N PHE A 285 11.61 4.31 -3.38
CA PHE A 285 12.20 3.92 -4.65
C PHE A 285 12.74 5.10 -5.45
N HIS A 286 12.61 6.33 -4.93
CA HIS A 286 13.22 7.51 -5.54
C HIS A 286 14.71 7.29 -5.83
N GLY A 287 15.13 7.53 -7.05
CA GLY A 287 16.49 7.26 -7.51
C GLY A 287 16.79 5.76 -7.78
N SER A 288 15.78 4.89 -7.77
CA SER A 288 15.89 3.48 -8.15
C SER A 288 15.30 3.20 -9.53
N ASP A 289 15.34 4.19 -10.41
CA ASP A 289 14.90 4.05 -11.79
C ASP A 289 15.62 2.88 -12.47
N GLN A 290 14.89 2.12 -13.26
CA GLN A 290 15.46 0.98 -13.97
C GLN A 290 14.90 0.87 -15.37
N PHE A 291 15.72 0.27 -16.26
CA PHE A 291 15.32 -0.16 -17.58
C PHE A 291 15.36 -1.68 -17.64
N VAL A 292 14.27 -2.29 -18.10
CA VAL A 292 14.11 -3.74 -18.17
C VAL A 292 13.93 -4.17 -19.63
N ALA A 293 14.73 -5.12 -20.08
CA ALA A 293 14.52 -5.83 -21.35
C ALA A 293 14.29 -7.32 -21.05
N ARG A 294 13.14 -7.84 -21.46
CA ARG A 294 12.78 -9.24 -21.26
C ARG A 294 12.50 -9.90 -22.60
N LEU A 295 13.31 -10.91 -22.93
CA LEU A 295 13.08 -11.78 -24.07
C LEU A 295 12.45 -13.10 -23.59
N THR A 296 11.30 -13.46 -24.13
CA THR A 296 10.58 -14.69 -23.80
C THR A 296 10.38 -15.54 -25.04
N ARG A 297 10.65 -16.85 -24.94
CA ARG A 297 10.28 -17.84 -25.96
C ARG A 297 9.22 -18.77 -25.38
N GLN A 298 8.13 -18.92 -26.12
CA GLN A 298 7.07 -19.91 -25.83
C GLN A 298 7.36 -21.16 -26.68
N PHE A 299 7.12 -22.34 -26.12
CA PHE A 299 7.33 -23.63 -26.79
C PHE A 299 6.00 -24.36 -26.94
#